data_7621766ca405ccc6486e5f0e715b76c4
#
_entry.id   7621766ca405ccc6486e5f0e715b76c4
#
_cell.length_a   1.000
_cell.length_b   1.000
_cell.length_c   1.000
_cell.angle_alpha   90.00
_cell.angle_beta   90.00
_cell.angle_gamma   90.00
#
_symmetry.space_group_name_H-M   'P 1'
#
loop_
_entity.id
_entity.type
_entity.pdbx_description
1 polymer ?
#
loop_
_entity_poly.entity_id
_entity_poly.type
_entity_poly.pdbx_seq_one_letter_code
_entity_poly.pdbx_strand_id
1 'polypeptide(L)'
;MKVYFDNAATTKVRDEVIDEISDVLKNCFGNPSSTHSYGRSAKSYIETSRKSIAKILNCEPGEIIFNSGGTESDNSICLLYTSPSPRDSIA
;
A
#
# COMPACT_ATOMS: atom_id res chain seq x y z
N MET A 1 -6.47 34.99 0.34
CA MET A 1 -5.59 33.79 0.20
C MET A 1 -6.05 32.70 1.16
N LYS A 2 -6.18 31.49 0.67
CA LYS A 2 -6.52 30.34 1.53
C LYS A 2 -5.25 29.57 1.86
N VAL A 3 -5.10 29.18 3.13
CA VAL A 3 -3.95 28.40 3.58
C VAL A 3 -4.48 27.18 4.33
N TYR A 4 -3.90 26.02 4.03
CA TYR A 4 -4.28 24.77 4.66
C TYR A 4 -3.16 24.32 5.61
N PHE A 5 -3.46 24.23 6.90
CA PHE A 5 -2.50 23.84 7.92
C PHE A 5 -2.79 22.51 8.59
N ASP A 6 -3.80 21.79 8.12
CA ASP A 6 -4.20 20.51 8.73
C ASP A 6 -3.62 19.30 7.99
N ASN A 7 -2.37 19.39 7.58
CA ASN A 7 -1.72 18.32 6.82
C ASN A 7 -1.50 17.05 7.61
N ALA A 8 -1.55 17.12 8.93
CA ALA A 8 -1.50 15.91 9.75
C ALA A 8 -2.73 15.02 9.55
N ALA A 9 -3.88 15.63 9.24
CA ALA A 9 -5.11 14.89 8.96
C ALA A 9 -5.16 14.45 7.49
N THR A 10 -4.96 15.37 6.57
CA THR A 10 -4.97 15.10 5.13
C THR A 10 -3.97 15.99 4.41
N THR A 11 -3.53 15.51 3.27
CA THR A 11 -2.65 16.27 2.37
C THR A 11 -3.20 16.14 0.96
N LYS A 12 -3.14 17.25 0.20
CA LYS A 12 -3.58 17.23 -1.20
C LYS A 12 -2.76 16.22 -1.99
N VAL A 13 -3.43 15.37 -2.75
CA VAL A 13 -2.77 14.42 -3.62
C VAL A 13 -2.14 15.18 -4.80
N ARG A 14 -0.91 14.83 -5.13
CA ARG A 14 -0.20 15.46 -6.26
C ARG A 14 -0.86 15.11 -7.58
N ASP A 15 -0.84 16.03 -8.53
CA ASP A 15 -1.50 15.83 -9.82
C ASP A 15 -0.96 14.61 -10.57
N GLU A 16 0.34 14.38 -10.52
CA GLU A 16 0.96 13.21 -11.16
C GLU A 16 0.41 11.90 -10.58
N VAL A 17 0.14 11.88 -9.28
CA VAL A 17 -0.42 10.71 -8.61
C VAL A 17 -1.86 10.49 -9.02
N ILE A 18 -2.65 11.57 -9.13
CA ILE A 18 -4.04 11.49 -9.60
C ILE A 18 -4.11 10.93 -11.02
N ASP A 19 -3.22 11.39 -11.89
CA ASP A 19 -3.16 10.93 -13.28
C ASP A 19 -2.83 9.43 -13.34
N GLU A 20 -1.88 8.98 -12.53
CA GLU A 20 -1.51 7.57 -12.46
C GLU A 20 -2.64 6.70 -11.92
N ILE A 21 -3.32 7.16 -10.86
CA ILE A 21 -4.48 6.45 -10.31
C ILE A 21 -5.57 6.32 -11.38
N SER A 22 -5.85 7.40 -12.11
CA SER A 22 -6.86 7.40 -13.16
C SER A 22 -6.52 6.42 -14.26
N ASP A 23 -5.27 6.38 -14.69
CA ASP A 23 -4.80 5.46 -15.72
C ASP A 23 -4.95 4.01 -15.28
N VAL A 24 -4.51 3.70 -14.06
CA VAL A 24 -4.61 2.34 -13.52
C VAL A 24 -6.06 1.91 -13.38
N LEU A 25 -6.93 2.78 -12.90
CA LEU A 25 -8.37 2.47 -12.77
C LEU A 25 -9.02 2.18 -14.11
N LYS A 26 -8.61 2.87 -15.17
CA LYS A 26 -9.14 2.66 -16.51
C LYS A 26 -8.61 1.40 -17.18
N ASN A 27 -7.32 1.13 -17.02
CA ASN A 27 -6.61 0.16 -17.85
C ASN A 27 -6.17 -1.09 -17.10
N CYS A 28 -6.21 -1.08 -15.77
CA CYS A 28 -5.72 -2.19 -14.94
C CYS A 28 -6.71 -2.49 -13.80
N PHE A 29 -7.93 -2.87 -14.16
CA PHE A 29 -9.03 -3.05 -13.20
C PHE A 29 -9.17 -4.49 -12.70
N GLY A 30 -8.31 -5.40 -13.11
CA GLY A 30 -8.43 -6.82 -12.74
C GLY A 30 -8.14 -7.08 -11.26
N ASN A 31 -8.69 -8.17 -10.76
CA ASN A 31 -8.39 -8.62 -9.40
C ASN A 31 -7.01 -9.30 -9.40
N PRO A 32 -6.05 -8.83 -8.59
CA PRO A 32 -4.71 -9.41 -8.56
C PRO A 32 -4.67 -10.90 -8.21
N SER A 33 -5.69 -11.39 -7.53
CA SER A 33 -5.80 -12.81 -7.17
C SER A 33 -6.28 -13.69 -8.32
N SER A 34 -6.81 -13.10 -9.40
CA SER A 34 -7.30 -13.84 -10.55
C SER A 34 -6.16 -14.32 -11.43
N THR A 35 -6.36 -15.49 -12.06
CA THR A 35 -5.33 -16.12 -12.89
C THR A 35 -5.35 -15.66 -14.35
N HIS A 36 -6.40 -14.95 -14.78
CA HIS A 36 -6.48 -14.42 -16.14
C HIS A 36 -5.58 -13.20 -16.34
N SER A 37 -5.43 -12.74 -17.60
CA SER A 37 -4.50 -11.67 -17.94
C SER A 37 -4.76 -10.36 -17.21
N TYR A 38 -6.01 -10.00 -16.97
CA TYR A 38 -6.34 -8.77 -16.24
C TYR A 38 -5.86 -8.83 -14.78
N GLY A 39 -6.00 -9.98 -14.14
CA GLY A 39 -5.51 -10.18 -12.78
C GLY A 39 -3.98 -10.16 -12.73
N ARG A 40 -3.33 -10.80 -13.70
CA ARG A 40 -1.86 -10.80 -13.78
C ARG A 40 -1.31 -9.39 -14.00
N SER A 41 -1.97 -8.57 -14.82
CA SER A 41 -1.57 -7.17 -15.01
C SER A 41 -1.68 -6.38 -13.71
N ALA A 42 -2.77 -6.53 -12.98
CA ALA A 42 -2.96 -5.86 -11.69
C ALA A 42 -1.89 -6.28 -10.69
N LYS A 43 -1.61 -7.57 -10.60
CA LYS A 43 -0.57 -8.10 -9.71
C LYS A 43 0.81 -7.57 -10.08
N SER A 44 1.10 -7.46 -11.37
CA SER A 44 2.38 -6.92 -11.85
C SER A 44 2.57 -5.48 -11.39
N TYR A 45 1.54 -4.65 -11.45
CA TYR A 45 1.60 -3.27 -10.96
C TYR A 45 1.93 -3.23 -9.47
N ILE A 46 1.27 -4.04 -8.68
CA ILE A 46 1.50 -4.11 -7.23
C ILE A 46 2.94 -4.53 -6.94
N GLU A 47 3.42 -5.58 -7.59
CA GLU A 47 4.77 -6.10 -7.35
C GLU A 47 5.85 -5.13 -7.83
N THR A 48 5.64 -4.44 -8.94
CA THR A 48 6.58 -3.40 -9.41
C THR A 48 6.64 -2.25 -8.42
N SER A 49 5.50 -1.81 -7.91
CA SER A 49 5.44 -0.75 -6.91
C SER A 49 6.13 -1.17 -5.61
N ARG A 50 5.92 -2.40 -5.17
CA ARG A 50 6.57 -2.97 -3.99
C ARG A 50 8.08 -2.93 -4.12
N LYS A 51 8.61 -3.36 -5.25
CA LYS A 51 10.05 -3.34 -5.52
C LYS A 51 10.62 -1.93 -5.54
N SER A 52 9.89 -0.97 -6.12
CA SER A 52 10.32 0.42 -6.17
C SER A 52 10.41 1.03 -4.77
N ILE A 53 9.40 0.79 -3.94
CA ILE A 53 9.37 1.28 -2.55
C ILE A 53 10.50 0.64 -1.75
N ALA A 54 10.67 -0.66 -1.87
CA ALA A 54 11.72 -1.39 -1.16
C ALA A 54 13.11 -0.86 -1.51
N LYS A 55 13.34 -0.53 -2.78
CA LYS A 55 14.60 0.04 -3.23
C LYS A 55 14.87 1.40 -2.59
N ILE A 56 13.84 2.26 -2.52
CA ILE A 56 13.96 3.58 -1.90
C ILE A 56 14.28 3.44 -0.42
N LEU A 57 13.64 2.50 0.27
CA LEU A 57 13.84 2.28 1.71
C LEU A 57 15.02 1.37 2.02
N ASN A 58 15.70 0.86 1.00
CA ASN A 58 16.84 -0.05 1.14
C ASN A 58 16.49 -1.30 1.96
N CYS A 59 15.39 -1.94 1.60
CA CYS A 59 14.93 -3.17 2.23
C CYS A 59 14.50 -4.19 1.17
N GLU A 60 14.16 -5.40 1.60
CA GLU A 60 13.66 -6.43 0.70
C GLU A 60 12.19 -6.20 0.36
N PRO A 61 11.75 -6.51 -0.88
CA PRO A 61 10.34 -6.35 -1.26
C PRO A 61 9.37 -7.08 -0.32
N GLY A 62 9.78 -8.22 0.22
CA GLY A 62 8.95 -8.99 1.17
C GLY A 62 8.68 -8.28 2.48
N GLU A 63 9.44 -7.22 2.79
CA GLU A 63 9.24 -6.42 3.99
C GLU A 63 8.19 -5.32 3.81
N ILE A 64 7.73 -5.11 2.58
CA ILE A 64 6.72 -4.09 2.26
C ILE A 64 5.33 -4.75 2.29
N ILE A 65 4.47 -4.22 3.13
CA ILE A 65 3.09 -4.70 3.28
C ILE A 65 2.14 -3.55 2.96
N PHE A 66 1.28 -3.75 1.97
CA PHE A 66 0.23 -2.79 1.64
C PHE A 66 -1.00 -3.05 2.49
N ASN A 67 -1.60 -1.98 2.99
CA ASN A 67 -2.81 -2.07 3.78
C ASN A 67 -3.73 -0.87 3.48
N SER A 68 -4.87 -0.80 4.15
CA SER A 68 -5.89 0.21 3.88
C SER A 68 -5.59 1.59 4.44
N GLY A 69 -4.63 1.70 5.37
CA GLY A 69 -4.29 2.99 5.97
C GLY A 69 -3.62 2.87 7.32
N GLY A 70 -3.36 4.03 7.93
CA GLY A 70 -2.64 4.11 9.20
C GLY A 70 -3.29 3.36 10.35
N THR A 71 -4.62 3.37 10.41
CA THR A 71 -5.36 2.66 11.47
C THR A 71 -5.12 1.15 11.40
N GLU A 72 -5.19 0.58 10.19
CA GLU A 72 -4.90 -0.86 10.01
C GLU A 72 -3.45 -1.18 10.34
N SER A 73 -2.51 -0.31 9.96
CA SER A 73 -1.10 -0.48 10.27
C SER A 73 -0.86 -0.49 11.77
N ASP A 74 -1.45 0.45 12.50
CA ASP A 74 -1.31 0.54 13.95
C ASP A 74 -1.90 -0.68 14.64
N ASN A 75 -3.06 -1.14 14.20
CA ASN A 75 -3.70 -2.33 14.75
C ASN A 75 -2.85 -3.59 14.49
N SER A 76 -2.27 -3.72 13.31
CA SER A 76 -1.41 -4.85 12.98
C SER A 76 -0.18 -4.88 13.89
N ILE A 77 0.46 -3.75 14.11
CA ILE A 77 1.61 -3.64 15.00
C ILE A 77 1.22 -3.97 16.43
N CYS A 78 0.09 -3.43 16.92
CA CYS A 78 -0.40 -3.72 18.26
C CYS A 78 -0.65 -5.21 18.47
N LEU A 79 -1.29 -5.88 17.52
CA LEU A 79 -1.56 -7.31 17.60
C LEU A 79 -0.28 -8.14 17.65
N LEU A 80 0.75 -7.75 16.89
CA LEU A 80 2.01 -8.47 16.86
C LEU A 80 2.82 -8.30 18.16
N TYR A 81 2.79 -7.12 18.76
CA TYR A 81 3.68 -6.80 19.89
C TYR A 81 2.99 -6.84 21.26
N THR A 82 1.66 -6.85 21.30
CA THR A 82 0.89 -6.85 22.56
C THR A 82 0.09 -8.11 22.81
N SER A 83 0.13 -9.07 21.87
CA SER A 83 -0.53 -10.35 22.05
C SER A 83 0.08 -11.11 23.24
N PRO A 84 -0.75 -11.81 24.05
CA PRO A 84 -0.25 -12.57 25.19
C PRO A 84 0.71 -13.70 24.81
N SER A 85 0.64 -14.20 23.58
CA SER A 85 1.53 -15.24 23.10
C SER A 85 2.22 -14.77 21.83
N PRO A 86 3.41 -14.18 21.94
CA PRO A 86 4.13 -13.68 20.77
C PRO A 86 4.35 -14.73 19.68
N ARG A 87 4.58 -15.99 20.08
CA ARG A 87 4.78 -17.06 19.09
C ARG A 87 3.52 -17.31 18.29
N ASP A 88 2.36 -17.27 18.91
CA ASP A 88 1.09 -17.51 18.25
C ASP A 88 0.72 -16.33 17.36
N SER A 89 1.04 -15.11 17.78
CA SER A 89 0.71 -13.91 17.03
C SER A 89 1.65 -13.67 15.85
N ILE A 90 2.89 -14.12 15.93
CA ILE A 90 3.91 -13.87 14.93
C ILE A 90 3.99 -15.00 13.90
N ALA A 91 3.61 -16.16 14.29
CA ALA A 91 3.67 -17.35 13.45
C ALA A 91 2.78 -17.31 12.18
#